data_42dbd48b86d2eb4f159614efabb0435f
#
_entry.id   42dbd48b86d2eb4f159614efabb0435f
#
_cell.length_a   1.000
_cell.length_b   1.000
_cell.length_c   1.000
_cell.angle_alpha   90.00
_cell.angle_beta   90.00
_cell.angle_gamma   90.00
#
_symmetry.space_group_name_H-M   'P 1'
#
loop_
_entity.id
_entity.type
_entity.pdbx_description
1 polymer ?
#
loop_
_entity_poly.entity_id
_entity_poly.type
_entity_poly.pdbx_seq_one_letter_code
_entity_poly.pdbx_strand_id
1 'polypeptide(L)'
;YFRNKMKLELSQEKTFVTDLRTEGIHFLGFVVKAEKKRKTPDPQTWTENLVGKPLPDMERLKDKIQKIADEVRVIGESTERNVQAAQIQRVNSMIVGLSQYLQPSICSHALHVIDRRINNTALAVWKKRFPRHYNKYQIPMEKLCNLPHRHEGYKSKTFAVPIEGEWFGITMAFITHSKYESKPFDQRMTPYTEEGRRIYSYFRSRSKPLPCDRPSVNTARDIQLSVYAKTVYNFEYFMN
;
A
#
# COMPACT_ATOMS: atom_id res chain seq x y z
N TYR A 1 -25.64 22.60 6.81
CA TYR A 1 -26.17 21.24 6.86
C TYR A 1 -25.86 20.59 8.22
N PHE A 2 -24.60 20.45 8.61
CA PHE A 2 -24.20 19.78 9.86
C PHE A 2 -24.87 20.39 11.09
N ARG A 3 -24.76 21.71 11.27
CA ARG A 3 -25.33 22.41 12.43
C ARG A 3 -26.87 22.40 12.41
N ASN A 4 -27.48 22.67 11.27
CA ASN A 4 -28.95 22.88 11.21
C ASN A 4 -29.74 21.57 11.12
N LYS A 5 -29.24 20.57 10.35
CA LYS A 5 -29.97 19.30 10.16
C LYS A 5 -29.46 18.18 11.07
N MET A 6 -28.15 18.03 11.22
CA MET A 6 -27.59 16.93 12.00
C MET A 6 -27.35 17.28 13.47
N LYS A 7 -27.56 18.56 13.86
CA LYS A 7 -27.28 19.05 15.23
C LYS A 7 -25.85 18.78 15.70
N LEU A 8 -24.88 18.76 14.76
CA LEU A 8 -23.46 18.54 15.02
C LEU A 8 -22.72 19.86 14.92
N GLU A 9 -21.86 20.13 15.89
CA GLU A 9 -20.93 21.25 15.84
C GLU A 9 -19.59 20.78 15.24
N LEU A 10 -19.11 21.53 14.25
CA LEU A 10 -17.79 21.30 13.70
C LEU A 10 -16.75 21.91 14.63
N SER A 11 -15.73 21.13 15.00
CA SER A 11 -14.58 21.68 15.74
C SER A 11 -13.84 22.68 14.87
N GLN A 12 -13.81 23.93 15.29
CA GLN A 12 -13.12 25.01 14.57
C GLN A 12 -11.60 24.74 14.46
N GLU A 13 -11.03 24.10 15.48
CA GLU A 13 -9.59 23.74 15.51
C GLU A 13 -9.24 22.60 14.53
N LYS A 14 -10.21 21.75 14.20
CA LYS A 14 -9.99 20.55 13.37
C LYS A 14 -10.59 20.66 11.97
N THR A 15 -11.34 21.76 11.71
CA THR A 15 -12.04 21.94 10.44
C THR A 15 -11.45 23.13 9.71
N PHE A 16 -10.72 22.87 8.64
CA PHE A 16 -10.12 23.91 7.80
C PHE A 16 -10.27 23.52 6.33
N VAL A 17 -10.21 24.53 5.47
CA VAL A 17 -10.21 24.36 4.01
C VAL A 17 -8.80 24.59 3.52
N THR A 18 -8.22 23.60 2.86
CA THR A 18 -6.86 23.67 2.33
C THR A 18 -6.88 23.65 0.80
N ASP A 19 -6.09 24.53 0.18
CA ASP A 19 -5.84 24.45 -1.26
C ASP A 19 -4.78 23.35 -1.53
N LEU A 20 -5.25 22.22 -2.06
CA LEU A 20 -4.39 21.07 -2.36
C LEU A 20 -3.30 21.34 -3.41
N ARG A 21 -3.37 22.47 -4.11
CA ARG A 21 -2.34 22.88 -5.10
C ARG A 21 -1.11 23.45 -4.41
N THR A 22 -1.29 24.06 -3.26
CA THR A 22 -0.24 24.71 -2.48
C THR A 22 0.25 23.84 -1.34
N GLU A 23 -0.66 23.17 -0.65
CA GLU A 23 -0.38 22.36 0.52
C GLU A 23 -1.06 21.00 0.44
N GLY A 24 -0.36 19.95 0.92
CA GLY A 24 -0.93 18.61 1.02
C GLY A 24 -1.69 18.43 2.33
N ILE A 25 -2.81 17.72 2.28
CA ILE A 25 -3.54 17.31 3.49
C ILE A 25 -3.13 15.93 3.95
N HIS A 26 -2.98 15.76 5.27
CA HIS A 26 -2.74 14.46 5.89
C HIS A 26 -4.08 13.77 6.17
N PHE A 27 -4.31 12.66 5.50
CA PHE A 27 -5.55 11.89 5.63
C PHE A 27 -5.25 10.39 5.68
N LEU A 28 -5.67 9.73 6.74
CA LEU A 28 -5.54 8.27 6.91
C LEU A 28 -4.13 7.73 6.60
N GLY A 29 -3.07 8.44 7.03
CA GLY A 29 -1.68 8.01 6.80
C GLY A 29 -1.16 8.24 5.37
N PHE A 30 -1.85 9.06 4.61
CA PHE A 30 -1.44 9.55 3.30
C PHE A 30 -1.37 11.08 3.31
N VAL A 31 -0.54 11.61 2.43
CA VAL A 31 -0.52 13.02 2.07
C VAL A 31 -1.15 13.17 0.69
N VAL A 32 -2.28 13.85 0.61
CA VAL A 32 -2.98 14.08 -0.65
C VAL A 32 -2.64 15.47 -1.16
N LYS A 33 -2.12 15.56 -2.39
CA LYS A 33 -1.81 16.80 -3.10
C LYS A 33 -2.50 16.82 -4.45
N ALA A 34 -2.81 18.02 -4.96
CA ALA A 34 -3.28 18.19 -6.33
C ALA A 34 -2.12 18.65 -7.21
N GLU A 35 -1.84 17.91 -8.27
CA GLU A 35 -0.82 18.28 -9.25
C GLU A 35 -1.39 18.27 -10.66
N LYS A 36 -0.81 19.12 -11.53
CA LYS A 36 -1.18 19.11 -12.94
C LYS A 36 -0.81 17.77 -13.58
N LYS A 37 -1.70 17.19 -14.37
CA LYS A 37 -1.45 15.98 -15.11
C LYS A 37 -0.30 16.24 -16.09
N ARG A 38 0.81 15.50 -15.99
CA ARG A 38 1.90 15.59 -16.97
C ARG A 38 1.41 15.11 -18.33
N LYS A 39 1.57 15.94 -19.36
CA LYS A 39 1.33 15.66 -20.79
C LYS A 39 -0.16 15.51 -21.18
N THR A 40 -0.82 16.62 -21.36
CA THR A 40 -1.80 16.73 -22.41
C THR A 40 -1.12 17.37 -23.62
N PRO A 41 -1.36 16.88 -24.87
CA PRO A 41 -0.74 17.46 -26.08
C PRO A 41 -1.20 18.89 -26.37
N ASP A 42 -2.28 19.33 -25.73
CA ASP A 42 -2.89 20.64 -25.96
C ASP A 42 -2.61 21.60 -24.80
N PRO A 43 -1.79 22.65 -25.04
CA PRO A 43 -1.49 23.66 -24.03
C PRO A 43 -2.71 24.43 -23.50
N GLN A 44 -3.79 24.53 -24.26
CA GLN A 44 -4.99 25.27 -23.88
C GLN A 44 -5.82 24.52 -22.83
N THR A 45 -5.69 23.18 -22.73
CA THR A 45 -6.40 22.37 -21.74
C THR A 45 -5.63 22.23 -20.42
N TRP A 46 -4.44 22.82 -20.29
CA TRP A 46 -3.55 22.65 -19.13
C TRP A 46 -4.06 23.29 -17.83
N THR A 47 -4.97 24.23 -17.92
CA THR A 47 -5.40 25.00 -16.77
C THR A 47 -6.36 24.25 -15.84
N GLU A 48 -7.01 23.18 -16.31
CA GLU A 48 -8.10 22.55 -15.59
C GLU A 48 -7.86 21.06 -15.17
N ASN A 49 -6.80 20.41 -15.67
CA ASN A 49 -6.54 19.00 -15.38
C ASN A 49 -5.68 18.80 -14.12
N LEU A 50 -6.25 19.08 -12.97
CA LEU A 50 -5.66 18.70 -11.68
C LEU A 50 -5.97 17.23 -11.37
N VAL A 51 -4.99 16.55 -10.82
CA VAL A 51 -5.12 15.15 -10.38
C VAL A 51 -4.73 15.07 -8.91
N GLY A 52 -5.62 14.50 -8.10
CA GLY A 52 -5.29 14.19 -6.72
C GLY A 52 -4.26 13.07 -6.65
N LYS A 53 -3.15 13.28 -5.96
CA LYS A 53 -2.09 12.29 -5.75
C LYS A 53 -1.99 11.92 -4.29
N PRO A 54 -2.48 10.75 -3.90
CA PRO A 54 -2.22 10.19 -2.58
C PRO A 54 -0.79 9.64 -2.53
N LEU A 55 0.00 10.17 -1.63
CA LEU A 55 1.35 9.73 -1.32
C LEU A 55 1.37 9.14 0.09
N PRO A 56 2.14 8.08 0.37
CA PRO A 56 2.33 7.63 1.74
C PRO A 56 2.90 8.74 2.63
N ASP A 57 2.34 8.91 3.83
CA ASP A 57 2.91 9.78 4.85
C ASP A 57 4.18 9.13 5.40
N MET A 58 5.33 9.59 4.91
CA MET A 58 6.62 8.99 5.22
C MET A 58 7.03 9.17 6.69
N GLU A 59 6.52 10.19 7.39
CA GLU A 59 6.83 10.39 8.80
C GLU A 59 6.12 9.34 9.66
N ARG A 60 4.83 9.15 9.44
CA ARG A 60 4.05 8.09 10.11
C ARG A 60 4.50 6.69 9.72
N LEU A 61 5.05 6.53 8.51
CA LEU A 61 5.53 5.26 8.03
C LEU A 61 6.83 4.82 8.74
N LYS A 62 7.69 5.76 9.16
CA LYS A 62 8.95 5.47 9.86
C LYS A 62 8.75 4.58 11.09
N ASP A 63 7.76 4.90 11.91
CA ASP A 63 7.50 4.13 13.15
C ASP A 63 7.01 2.71 12.83
N LYS A 64 6.18 2.56 11.81
CA LYS A 64 5.71 1.24 11.36
C LYS A 64 6.86 0.40 10.82
N ILE A 65 7.74 1.00 10.00
CA ILE A 65 8.93 0.33 9.46
C ILE A 65 9.87 -0.07 10.60
N GLN A 66 10.06 0.82 11.58
CA GLN A 66 10.92 0.53 12.73
C GLN A 66 10.40 -0.67 13.52
N LYS A 67 9.09 -0.75 13.80
CA LYS A 67 8.48 -1.90 14.46
C LYS A 67 8.73 -3.21 13.71
N ILE A 68 8.63 -3.21 12.37
CA ILE A 68 8.94 -4.39 11.57
C ILE A 68 10.44 -4.75 11.70
N ALA A 69 11.32 -3.75 11.66
CA ALA A 69 12.76 -3.97 11.82
C ALA A 69 13.11 -4.54 13.20
N ASP A 70 12.40 -4.14 14.24
CA ASP A 70 12.58 -4.69 15.60
C ASP A 70 12.15 -6.16 15.67
N GLU A 71 11.03 -6.52 15.06
CA GLU A 71 10.61 -7.93 14.94
C GLU A 71 11.62 -8.78 14.14
N VAL A 72 12.27 -8.20 13.12
CA VAL A 72 13.36 -8.90 12.40
C VAL A 72 14.56 -9.17 13.32
N ARG A 73 14.86 -8.28 14.26
CA ARG A 73 15.95 -8.51 15.24
C ARG A 73 15.65 -9.69 16.15
N VAL A 74 14.40 -9.83 16.57
CA VAL A 74 13.95 -10.95 17.41
C VAL A 74 14.18 -12.32 16.73
N ILE A 75 14.10 -12.41 15.40
CA ILE A 75 14.43 -13.66 14.68
C ILE A 75 15.86 -14.14 15.01
N GLY A 76 16.78 -13.20 15.20
CA GLY A 76 18.19 -13.50 15.53
C GLY A 76 18.43 -13.99 16.94
N GLU A 77 17.52 -13.76 17.87
CA GLU A 77 17.66 -14.09 19.28
C GLU A 77 17.37 -15.56 19.57
N SER A 78 16.43 -16.17 18.84
CA SER A 78 16.12 -17.59 19.00
C SER A 78 17.07 -18.49 18.24
N THR A 79 17.44 -19.62 18.86
CA THR A 79 18.17 -20.72 18.21
C THR A 79 17.23 -21.78 17.63
N GLU A 80 16.02 -21.84 18.13
CA GLU A 80 15.03 -22.82 17.73
C GLU A 80 14.41 -22.47 16.38
N ARG A 81 14.41 -23.42 15.44
CA ARG A 81 13.98 -23.21 14.05
C ARG A 81 12.49 -22.91 13.93
N ASN A 82 11.66 -23.61 14.70
CA ASN A 82 10.20 -23.40 14.68
C ASN A 82 9.83 -22.01 15.19
N VAL A 83 10.51 -21.53 16.24
CA VAL A 83 10.33 -20.17 16.75
C VAL A 83 10.73 -19.14 15.72
N GLN A 84 11.85 -19.35 15.02
CA GLN A 84 12.28 -18.48 13.92
C GLN A 84 11.27 -18.44 12.76
N ALA A 85 10.69 -19.61 12.41
CA ALA A 85 9.66 -19.67 11.38
C ALA A 85 8.42 -18.86 11.76
N ALA A 86 7.93 -19.02 13.00
CA ALA A 86 6.78 -18.26 13.49
C ALA A 86 7.06 -16.75 13.47
N GLN A 87 8.27 -16.34 13.87
CA GLN A 87 8.68 -14.93 13.83
C GLN A 87 8.79 -14.39 12.40
N ILE A 88 9.36 -15.16 11.47
CA ILE A 88 9.38 -14.80 10.05
C ILE A 88 7.97 -14.63 9.52
N GLN A 89 7.04 -15.52 9.88
CA GLN A 89 5.65 -15.44 9.46
C GLN A 89 4.96 -14.17 9.99
N ARG A 90 5.24 -13.81 11.26
CA ARG A 90 4.76 -12.56 11.85
C ARG A 90 5.31 -11.33 11.10
N VAL A 91 6.62 -11.28 10.84
CA VAL A 91 7.26 -10.22 10.06
C VAL A 91 6.64 -10.13 8.67
N ASN A 92 6.44 -11.26 8.00
CA ASN A 92 5.84 -11.31 6.67
C ASN A 92 4.39 -10.79 6.67
N SER A 93 3.61 -11.12 7.69
CA SER A 93 2.25 -10.60 7.84
C SER A 93 2.24 -9.08 7.99
N MET A 94 3.18 -8.52 8.76
CA MET A 94 3.32 -7.06 8.91
C MET A 94 3.75 -6.39 7.58
N ILE A 95 4.72 -6.95 6.86
CA ILE A 95 5.16 -6.44 5.55
C ILE A 95 4.02 -6.46 4.55
N VAL A 96 3.33 -7.59 4.45
CA VAL A 96 2.21 -7.77 3.51
C VAL A 96 1.07 -6.81 3.85
N GLY A 97 0.67 -6.72 5.12
CA GLY A 97 -0.40 -5.83 5.56
C GLY A 97 -0.06 -4.36 5.29
N LEU A 98 1.17 -3.93 5.61
CA LEU A 98 1.62 -2.56 5.34
C LEU A 98 1.67 -2.27 3.83
N SER A 99 2.19 -3.20 3.03
CA SER A 99 2.27 -3.04 1.57
C SER A 99 0.89 -2.93 0.93
N GLN A 100 -0.07 -3.73 1.39
CA GLN A 100 -1.46 -3.68 0.92
C GLN A 100 -2.16 -2.39 1.32
N TYR A 101 -1.92 -1.92 2.55
CA TYR A 101 -2.43 -0.63 3.01
C TYR A 101 -1.96 0.53 2.12
N LEU A 102 -0.71 0.49 1.65
CA LEU A 102 -0.14 1.52 0.79
C LEU A 102 -0.57 1.40 -0.68
N GLN A 103 -1.05 0.25 -1.11
CA GLN A 103 -1.35 -0.08 -2.51
C GLN A 103 -2.27 0.92 -3.24
N PRO A 104 -3.30 1.55 -2.62
CA PRO A 104 -4.15 2.54 -3.27
C PRO A 104 -3.45 3.86 -3.60
N SER A 105 -2.21 4.05 -3.18
CA SER A 105 -1.44 5.28 -3.34
C SER A 105 -0.26 5.11 -4.31
N ILE A 106 0.43 6.21 -4.60
CA ILE A 106 1.71 6.19 -5.33
C ILE A 106 2.81 5.73 -4.37
N CYS A 107 2.90 4.43 -4.13
CA CYS A 107 3.68 3.85 -3.03
C CYS A 107 5.04 3.26 -3.43
N SER A 108 5.43 3.23 -4.70
CA SER A 108 6.65 2.53 -5.14
C SER A 108 7.90 2.94 -4.35
N HIS A 109 8.10 4.24 -4.11
CA HIS A 109 9.22 4.72 -3.30
C HIS A 109 9.14 4.21 -1.86
N ALA A 110 7.97 4.28 -1.23
CA ALA A 110 7.75 3.83 0.14
C ALA A 110 8.03 2.32 0.29
N LEU A 111 7.59 1.50 -0.68
CA LEU A 111 7.85 0.05 -0.69
C LEU A 111 9.36 -0.25 -0.73
N HIS A 112 10.13 0.48 -1.54
CA HIS A 112 11.59 0.34 -1.57
C HIS A 112 12.27 0.80 -0.28
N VAL A 113 11.75 1.83 0.39
CA VAL A 113 12.26 2.28 1.70
C VAL A 113 12.03 1.20 2.76
N ILE A 114 10.85 0.56 2.76
CA ILE A 114 10.53 -0.57 3.63
C ILE A 114 11.53 -1.68 3.41
N ASP A 115 11.70 -2.14 2.17
CA ASP A 115 12.59 -3.25 1.84
C ASP A 115 14.04 -2.96 2.21
N ARG A 116 14.53 -1.75 1.93
CA ARG A 116 15.89 -1.35 2.29
C ARG A 116 16.11 -1.44 3.80
N ARG A 117 15.18 -0.94 4.61
CA ARG A 117 15.30 -0.97 6.07
C ARG A 117 15.29 -2.40 6.60
N ILE A 118 14.37 -3.22 6.13
CA ILE A 118 14.20 -4.62 6.54
C ILE A 118 15.43 -5.44 6.13
N ASN A 119 15.87 -5.32 4.88
CA ASN A 119 17.04 -6.04 4.38
C ASN A 119 18.34 -5.67 5.12
N ASN A 120 18.55 -4.39 5.41
CA ASN A 120 19.70 -3.94 6.18
C ASN A 120 19.68 -4.51 7.60
N THR A 121 18.51 -4.55 8.23
CA THR A 121 18.34 -5.13 9.57
C THR A 121 18.58 -6.65 9.53
N ALA A 122 17.98 -7.34 8.57
CA ALA A 122 18.19 -8.78 8.38
C ALA A 122 19.66 -9.08 8.12
N LEU A 123 20.33 -8.31 7.24
CA LEU A 123 21.76 -8.47 6.99
C LEU A 123 22.58 -8.36 8.27
N ALA A 124 22.30 -7.38 9.13
CA ALA A 124 22.99 -7.21 10.40
C ALA A 124 22.76 -8.41 11.34
N VAL A 125 21.53 -8.90 11.44
CA VAL A 125 21.18 -10.07 12.25
C VAL A 125 21.89 -11.32 11.77
N TRP A 126 21.84 -11.62 10.46
CA TRP A 126 22.48 -12.82 9.90
C TRP A 126 24.01 -12.74 9.93
N LYS A 127 24.60 -11.56 9.71
CA LYS A 127 26.06 -11.37 9.86
C LYS A 127 26.52 -11.59 11.29
N LYS A 128 25.78 -11.09 12.28
CA LYS A 128 26.09 -11.33 13.70
C LYS A 128 26.03 -12.81 14.05
N ARG A 129 25.04 -13.52 13.53
CA ARG A 129 24.80 -14.94 13.84
C ARG A 129 25.70 -15.89 13.07
N PHE A 130 25.97 -15.57 11.78
CA PHE A 130 26.74 -16.41 10.86
C PHE A 130 27.83 -15.59 10.16
N PRO A 131 28.86 -15.11 10.86
CA PRO A 131 29.82 -14.13 10.33
C PRO A 131 30.48 -14.54 9.02
N ARG A 132 30.82 -15.85 8.87
CA ARG A 132 31.51 -16.39 7.70
C ARG A 132 30.57 -16.92 6.61
N HIS A 133 29.31 -17.18 6.93
CA HIS A 133 28.39 -17.94 6.07
C HIS A 133 27.03 -17.30 5.85
N TYR A 134 26.82 -16.05 6.25
CA TYR A 134 25.53 -15.38 6.13
C TYR A 134 24.97 -15.37 4.69
N ASN A 135 25.86 -15.37 3.67
CA ASN A 135 25.46 -15.42 2.27
C ASN A 135 24.71 -16.71 1.88
N LYS A 136 24.97 -17.83 2.59
CA LYS A 136 24.25 -19.09 2.36
C LYS A 136 22.77 -19.01 2.71
N TYR A 137 22.38 -18.04 3.52
CA TYR A 137 21.01 -17.79 3.94
C TYR A 137 20.28 -16.75 3.05
N GLN A 138 20.94 -16.24 2.01
CA GLN A 138 20.33 -15.38 1.01
C GLN A 138 19.79 -16.24 -0.14
N ILE A 139 18.50 -16.54 -0.06
CA ILE A 139 17.80 -17.47 -0.96
C ILE A 139 16.92 -16.67 -1.93
N PRO A 140 16.88 -17.05 -3.22
CA PRO A 140 15.90 -16.50 -4.15
C PRO A 140 14.47 -16.71 -3.64
N MET A 141 13.62 -15.69 -3.73
CA MET A 141 12.27 -15.75 -3.18
C MET A 141 11.41 -16.87 -3.79
N GLU A 142 11.61 -17.18 -5.06
CA GLU A 142 10.93 -18.30 -5.74
C GLU A 142 11.19 -19.68 -5.13
N LYS A 143 12.28 -19.81 -4.32
CA LYS A 143 12.64 -21.06 -3.62
C LYS A 143 12.16 -21.12 -2.18
N LEU A 144 11.38 -20.14 -1.73
CA LEU A 144 10.84 -20.12 -0.39
C LEU A 144 9.53 -20.92 -0.35
N CYS A 145 9.40 -21.79 0.66
CA CYS A 145 8.18 -22.56 0.86
C CYS A 145 7.03 -21.73 1.46
N ASN A 146 7.37 -20.66 2.19
CA ASN A 146 6.36 -19.76 2.72
C ASN A 146 5.94 -18.71 1.67
N LEU A 147 4.64 -18.47 1.54
CA LEU A 147 4.04 -17.55 0.57
C LEU A 147 4.37 -17.87 -0.90
N PRO A 148 4.26 -19.12 -1.38
CA PRO A 148 4.72 -19.55 -2.70
C PRO A 148 4.08 -18.72 -3.83
N HIS A 149 2.76 -18.51 -3.80
CA HIS A 149 2.05 -17.71 -4.82
C HIS A 149 2.50 -16.26 -4.89
N ARG A 150 2.95 -15.68 -3.74
CA ARG A 150 3.46 -14.31 -3.71
C ARG A 150 4.86 -14.22 -4.30
N HIS A 151 5.65 -15.28 -4.18
CA HIS A 151 7.06 -15.29 -4.55
C HIS A 151 7.31 -15.87 -5.95
N GLU A 152 6.28 -16.39 -6.60
CA GLU A 152 6.37 -17.00 -7.94
C GLU A 152 7.00 -16.02 -8.95
N GLY A 153 8.08 -16.48 -9.62
CA GLY A 153 8.82 -15.70 -10.63
C GLY A 153 9.77 -14.64 -10.07
N TYR A 154 9.85 -14.45 -8.74
CA TYR A 154 10.77 -13.47 -8.16
C TYR A 154 12.14 -14.08 -7.80
N LYS A 155 13.16 -13.75 -8.60
CA LYS A 155 14.55 -14.20 -8.41
C LYS A 155 15.35 -13.39 -7.39
N SER A 156 14.81 -12.29 -6.90
CA SER A 156 15.45 -11.46 -5.87
C SER A 156 15.73 -12.26 -4.62
N LYS A 157 16.91 -12.06 -4.03
CA LYS A 157 17.35 -12.81 -2.84
C LYS A 157 16.86 -12.12 -1.58
N THR A 158 16.45 -12.93 -0.61
CA THR A 158 16.09 -12.52 0.73
C THR A 158 16.69 -13.44 1.78
N PHE A 159 16.69 -13.02 3.04
CA PHE A 159 17.17 -13.84 4.14
C PHE A 159 16.13 -14.88 4.55
N ALA A 160 16.61 -16.12 4.71
CA ALA A 160 15.79 -17.27 5.04
C ALA A 160 16.49 -18.18 6.06
N VAL A 161 15.70 -19.04 6.70
CA VAL A 161 16.18 -20.11 7.58
C VAL A 161 15.75 -21.46 7.04
N PRO A 162 16.59 -22.51 7.13
CA PRO A 162 16.19 -23.86 6.73
C PRO A 162 15.35 -24.51 7.84
N ILE A 163 14.22 -25.09 7.47
CA ILE A 163 13.30 -25.83 8.34
C ILE A 163 12.90 -27.10 7.61
N GLU A 164 13.19 -28.25 8.19
CA GLU A 164 12.87 -29.57 7.61
C GLU A 164 13.28 -29.76 6.14
N GLY A 165 14.39 -29.14 5.73
CA GLY A 165 14.89 -29.19 4.36
C GLY A 165 14.34 -28.11 3.43
N GLU A 166 13.38 -27.32 3.85
CA GLU A 166 12.79 -26.21 3.10
C GLU A 166 13.27 -24.84 3.59
N TRP A 167 13.13 -23.81 2.76
CA TRP A 167 13.57 -22.46 3.09
C TRP A 167 12.38 -21.56 3.45
N PHE A 168 12.38 -21.08 4.71
CA PHE A 168 11.47 -20.06 5.23
C PHE A 168 12.12 -18.68 5.18
N GLY A 169 11.60 -17.76 4.42
CA GLY A 169 12.23 -16.46 4.20
C GLY A 169 11.34 -15.25 4.46
N ILE A 170 12.01 -14.10 4.60
CA ILE A 170 11.36 -12.80 4.74
C ILE A 170 10.88 -12.35 3.36
N THR A 171 9.60 -11.98 3.23
CA THR A 171 9.05 -11.42 1.99
C THR A 171 9.49 -9.98 1.79
N MET A 172 9.34 -9.47 0.57
CA MET A 172 9.63 -8.07 0.24
C MET A 172 8.35 -7.30 -0.08
N ALA A 173 8.35 -6.01 0.27
CA ALA A 173 7.20 -5.11 0.07
C ALA A 173 7.02 -4.76 -1.40
N PHE A 174 8.11 -4.62 -2.19
CA PHE A 174 8.06 -4.19 -3.60
C PHE A 174 7.27 -5.13 -4.52
N ILE A 175 7.05 -6.39 -4.11
CA ILE A 175 6.19 -7.34 -4.82
C ILE A 175 4.75 -6.81 -4.92
N THR A 176 4.35 -5.96 -3.97
CA THR A 176 3.06 -5.30 -4.00
C THR A 176 3.15 -4.06 -4.88
N HIS A 177 2.50 -4.09 -6.04
CA HIS A 177 2.50 -2.95 -6.94
C HIS A 177 1.42 -1.94 -6.55
N SER A 178 1.70 -0.65 -6.81
CA SER A 178 0.69 0.40 -6.69
C SER A 178 -0.49 0.13 -7.64
N LYS A 179 -1.70 0.25 -7.11
CA LYS A 179 -2.95 0.20 -7.89
C LYS A 179 -3.51 1.60 -8.13
N TYR A 180 -2.73 2.64 -7.83
CA TYR A 180 -3.16 4.00 -8.07
C TYR A 180 -3.33 4.26 -9.55
N GLU A 181 -4.52 4.69 -9.93
CA GLU A 181 -4.84 5.19 -11.27
C GLU A 181 -5.18 6.69 -11.16
N SER A 182 -4.45 7.52 -11.90
CA SER A 182 -4.78 8.94 -11.93
C SER A 182 -6.06 9.15 -12.75
N LYS A 183 -7.11 9.63 -12.10
CA LYS A 183 -8.34 10.04 -12.78
C LYS A 183 -8.39 11.57 -12.89
N PRO A 184 -8.93 12.14 -13.99
CA PRO A 184 -9.18 13.56 -14.05
C PRO A 184 -10.08 13.97 -12.89
N PHE A 185 -9.72 15.06 -12.22
CA PHE A 185 -10.56 15.62 -11.17
C PHE A 185 -11.50 16.66 -11.80
N ASP A 186 -12.80 16.42 -11.73
CA ASP A 186 -13.82 17.41 -12.06
C ASP A 186 -14.48 17.85 -10.74
N GLN A 187 -14.41 19.14 -10.43
CA GLN A 187 -14.99 19.69 -9.20
C GLN A 187 -16.48 19.47 -9.08
N ARG A 188 -17.18 19.29 -10.20
CA ARG A 188 -18.62 18.98 -10.24
C ARG A 188 -18.90 17.52 -9.91
N MET A 189 -17.90 16.64 -9.98
CA MET A 189 -18.04 15.22 -9.70
C MET A 189 -18.17 15.00 -8.19
N THR A 190 -19.40 15.01 -7.73
CA THR A 190 -19.78 14.83 -6.32
C THR A 190 -20.94 13.84 -6.22
N PRO A 191 -21.00 12.98 -5.19
CA PRO A 191 -22.13 12.07 -5.00
C PRO A 191 -23.43 12.79 -4.57
N TYR A 192 -23.30 14.03 -4.11
CA TYR A 192 -24.41 14.78 -3.49
C TYR A 192 -25.31 15.49 -4.51
N THR A 193 -24.91 15.60 -5.77
CA THR A 193 -25.72 16.21 -6.84
C THR A 193 -25.99 15.22 -7.97
N GLU A 194 -27.09 15.39 -8.67
CA GLU A 194 -27.45 14.54 -9.81
C GLU A 194 -26.43 14.69 -10.95
N GLU A 195 -26.01 15.93 -11.24
CA GLU A 195 -24.98 16.21 -12.24
C GLU A 195 -23.65 15.51 -11.87
N GLY A 196 -23.25 15.59 -10.61
CA GLY A 196 -22.02 14.94 -10.14
C GLY A 196 -22.06 13.43 -10.29
N ARG A 197 -23.19 12.79 -10.03
CA ARG A 197 -23.39 11.35 -10.24
C ARG A 197 -23.33 10.99 -11.72
N ARG A 198 -23.91 11.79 -12.61
CA ARG A 198 -23.80 11.60 -14.07
C ARG A 198 -22.38 11.70 -14.57
N ILE A 199 -21.63 12.72 -14.12
CA ILE A 199 -20.22 12.91 -14.46
C ILE A 199 -19.40 11.69 -13.99
N TYR A 200 -19.60 11.25 -12.76
CA TYR A 200 -18.93 10.07 -12.21
C TYR A 200 -19.20 8.80 -13.04
N SER A 201 -20.47 8.54 -13.34
CA SER A 201 -20.87 7.37 -14.14
C SER A 201 -20.28 7.41 -15.55
N TYR A 202 -20.21 8.59 -16.17
CA TYR A 202 -19.57 8.78 -17.47
C TYR A 202 -18.08 8.46 -17.44
N PHE A 203 -17.33 8.94 -16.44
CA PHE A 203 -15.93 8.62 -16.30
C PHE A 203 -15.71 7.14 -15.96
N ARG A 204 -16.58 6.55 -15.16
CA ARG A 204 -16.50 5.14 -14.80
C ARG A 204 -16.71 4.22 -16.01
N SER A 205 -17.68 4.53 -16.88
CA SER A 205 -17.96 3.74 -18.07
C SER A 205 -16.80 3.72 -19.09
N ARG A 206 -15.96 4.77 -19.08
CA ARG A 206 -14.77 4.88 -19.95
C ARG A 206 -13.48 4.40 -19.28
N SER A 207 -13.49 4.18 -17.98
CA SER A 207 -12.32 3.66 -17.24
C SER A 207 -12.17 2.17 -17.52
N LYS A 208 -10.94 1.69 -17.58
CA LYS A 208 -10.69 0.23 -17.48
C LYS A 208 -11.38 -0.29 -16.22
N PRO A 209 -11.97 -1.50 -16.27
CA PRO A 209 -12.56 -2.11 -15.08
C PRO A 209 -11.57 -2.04 -13.92
N LEU A 210 -12.05 -1.62 -12.74
CA LEU A 210 -11.22 -1.68 -11.55
C LEU A 210 -10.73 -3.13 -11.37
N PRO A 211 -9.54 -3.37 -10.81
CA PRO A 211 -9.07 -4.73 -10.56
C PRO A 211 -10.06 -5.59 -9.77
N CYS A 212 -10.92 -4.97 -8.96
CA CYS A 212 -12.01 -5.60 -8.24
C CYS A 212 -13.21 -6.00 -9.12
N ASP A 213 -13.37 -5.37 -10.29
CA ASP A 213 -14.45 -5.69 -11.25
C ASP A 213 -14.05 -6.81 -12.21
N ARG A 214 -12.81 -7.25 -12.19
CA ARG A 214 -12.35 -8.42 -12.94
C ARG A 214 -12.72 -9.67 -12.15
N PRO A 215 -13.25 -10.72 -12.81
CA PRO A 215 -13.40 -11.99 -12.13
C PRO A 215 -12.03 -12.40 -11.59
N SER A 216 -11.89 -12.37 -10.27
CA SER A 216 -10.64 -12.75 -9.63
C SER A 216 -10.45 -14.23 -9.78
N VAL A 217 -9.30 -14.62 -10.30
CA VAL A 217 -8.87 -16.00 -10.28
C VAL A 217 -8.48 -16.35 -8.84
N ASN A 218 -9.51 -16.73 -8.05
CA ASN A 218 -9.38 -17.73 -6.99
C ASN A 218 -8.53 -17.47 -5.76
N THR A 219 -8.55 -16.29 -5.12
CA THR A 219 -8.10 -16.26 -3.74
C THR A 219 -9.08 -15.51 -2.85
N ALA A 220 -9.35 -16.03 -1.65
CA ALA A 220 -10.12 -15.33 -0.60
C ALA A 220 -9.60 -13.90 -0.36
N ARG A 221 -8.33 -13.66 -0.69
CA ARG A 221 -7.63 -12.40 -0.65
C ARG A 221 -8.09 -11.42 -1.72
N ASP A 222 -8.34 -11.89 -2.95
CA ASP A 222 -8.85 -11.05 -4.04
C ASP A 222 -10.31 -10.67 -3.78
N ILE A 223 -11.07 -11.53 -3.11
CA ILE A 223 -12.43 -11.24 -2.66
C ILE A 223 -12.42 -10.14 -1.60
N GLN A 224 -11.54 -10.20 -0.59
CA GLN A 224 -11.41 -9.15 0.43
C GLN A 224 -11.00 -7.81 -0.18
N LEU A 225 -10.04 -7.81 -1.11
CA LEU A 225 -9.63 -6.61 -1.82
C LEU A 225 -10.73 -6.06 -2.72
N SER A 226 -11.54 -6.92 -3.34
CA SER A 226 -12.68 -6.52 -4.17
C SER A 226 -13.79 -5.88 -3.33
N VAL A 227 -14.06 -6.43 -2.15
CA VAL A 227 -15.03 -5.86 -1.20
C VAL A 227 -14.54 -4.50 -0.69
N TYR A 228 -13.27 -4.40 -0.30
CA TYR A 228 -12.69 -3.13 0.15
C TYR A 228 -12.72 -2.06 -0.95
N ALA A 229 -12.32 -2.42 -2.18
CA ALA A 229 -12.36 -1.49 -3.30
C ALA A 229 -13.79 -1.09 -3.68
N LYS A 230 -14.77 -1.99 -3.61
CA LYS A 230 -16.19 -1.67 -3.78
C LYS A 230 -16.67 -0.71 -2.70
N THR A 231 -16.32 -0.93 -1.45
CA THR A 231 -16.71 -0.07 -0.32
C THR A 231 -16.10 1.33 -0.44
N VAL A 232 -14.84 1.44 -0.87
CA VAL A 232 -14.13 2.73 -0.97
C VAL A 232 -14.49 3.52 -2.24
N TYR A 233 -14.83 2.83 -3.33
CA TYR A 233 -15.01 3.46 -4.65
C TYR A 233 -16.43 3.37 -5.21
N ASN A 234 -17.37 2.75 -4.50
CA ASN A 234 -18.75 2.59 -4.98
C ASN A 234 -19.65 3.64 -4.34
N PHE A 235 -19.97 4.70 -5.11
CA PHE A 235 -20.93 5.72 -4.69
C PHE A 235 -22.34 5.17 -4.45
N GLU A 236 -22.67 4.00 -4.99
CA GLU A 236 -23.97 3.34 -4.77
C GLU A 236 -24.16 2.93 -3.30
N TYR A 237 -23.08 2.71 -2.56
CA TYR A 237 -23.15 2.37 -1.13
C TYR A 237 -23.64 3.54 -0.26
N PHE A 238 -23.51 4.79 -0.75
CA PHE A 238 -23.99 5.99 -0.05
C PHE A 238 -25.39 6.43 -0.49
N MET A 239 -26.06 5.66 -1.36
CA MET A 239 -27.33 6.01 -1.96
C MET A 239 -28.51 5.15 -1.51
N ASN A 240 -28.27 4.10 -0.70
CA ASN A 240 -29.25 3.35 0.07
C ASN A 240 -29.14 3.79 1.55
#